data_c42338842011eef9bf1bafd2350a3271
#
_entry.id   c42338842011eef9bf1bafd2350a3271
#
_cell.length_a   1.000
_cell.length_b   1.000
_cell.length_c   1.000
_cell.angle_alpha   90.00
_cell.angle_beta   90.00
_cell.angle_gamma   90.00
#
_symmetry.space_group_name_H-M   'P 1'
#
loop_
_entity.id
_entity.type
_entity.pdbx_description
1 polymer ?
#
loop_
_entity_poly.entity_id
_entity_poly.type
_entity_poly.pdbx_seq_one_letter_code
_entity_poly.pdbx_strand_id
1 'polypeptide(L)'
;MAKVISGKELSAKLKTEMAAQVATFPEKYGRVPHLVVILVGEDPASQSYVKGKAKASEVVGIRNTTILKPADITEEELLGLIAQLNADDSVDGILVQLPLPKHIDEDKVIAAISKDKDVDGFHPLNVAALWQKQPCTVPCTPKGIIRMLEEAGVEIKGKRAVVIGRSQIVGLPVAKLFLDRNATVTICHSRTADLPSVTREAEILVVAIG
;
A
#
# COMPACT_ATOMS: atom_id res chain seq x y z
N MET A 1 -24.15 -14.53 15.90
CA MET A 1 -23.17 -13.56 16.43
C MET A 1 -22.22 -13.15 15.30
N ALA A 2 -21.81 -11.89 15.24
CA ALA A 2 -20.84 -11.43 14.25
C ALA A 2 -19.46 -12.07 14.50
N LYS A 3 -18.77 -12.48 13.44
CA LYS A 3 -17.40 -12.97 13.49
C LYS A 3 -16.47 -11.78 13.23
N VAL A 4 -15.54 -11.50 14.15
CA VAL A 4 -14.50 -10.49 13.97
C VAL A 4 -13.31 -11.14 13.25
N ILE A 5 -12.84 -10.50 12.17
CA ILE A 5 -11.63 -10.90 11.44
C ILE A 5 -10.47 -10.08 11.99
N SER A 6 -9.49 -10.74 12.60
CA SER A 6 -8.35 -10.08 13.24
C SER A 6 -7.21 -9.81 12.25
N GLY A 7 -7.05 -8.54 11.85
CA GLY A 7 -5.88 -8.13 11.05
C GLY A 7 -4.55 -8.34 11.78
N LYS A 8 -4.53 -8.30 13.12
CA LYS A 8 -3.33 -8.56 13.92
C LYS A 8 -2.88 -10.02 13.80
N GLU A 9 -3.79 -10.97 13.90
CA GLU A 9 -3.50 -12.40 13.78
C GLU A 9 -3.04 -12.74 12.35
N LEU A 10 -3.75 -12.24 11.35
CA LEU A 10 -3.36 -12.42 9.96
C LEU A 10 -1.98 -11.82 9.67
N SER A 11 -1.70 -10.62 10.19
CA SER A 11 -0.37 -9.98 10.03
C SER A 11 0.74 -10.82 10.67
N ALA A 12 0.51 -11.42 11.84
CA ALA A 12 1.50 -12.29 12.48
C ALA A 12 1.78 -13.55 11.64
N LYS A 13 0.74 -14.21 11.13
CA LYS A 13 0.85 -15.35 10.21
C LYS A 13 1.66 -14.99 8.96
N LEU A 14 1.28 -13.91 8.27
CA LEU A 14 1.94 -13.47 7.05
C LEU A 14 3.41 -13.09 7.26
N LYS A 15 3.76 -12.48 8.40
CA LYS A 15 5.16 -12.18 8.73
C LYS A 15 6.00 -13.46 8.89
N THR A 16 5.44 -14.50 9.50
CA THR A 16 6.12 -15.79 9.61
C THR A 16 6.35 -16.42 8.23
N GLU A 17 5.34 -16.40 7.36
CA GLU A 17 5.44 -16.92 5.99
C GLU A 17 6.48 -16.12 5.18
N MET A 18 6.46 -14.79 5.27
CA MET A 18 7.43 -13.92 4.60
C MET A 18 8.86 -14.12 5.12
N ALA A 19 9.04 -14.25 6.44
CA ALA A 19 10.37 -14.50 7.01
C ALA A 19 10.99 -15.79 6.48
N ALA A 20 10.20 -16.84 6.36
CA ALA A 20 10.64 -18.10 5.77
C ALA A 20 11.06 -17.95 4.30
N GLN A 21 10.35 -17.12 3.53
CA GLN A 21 10.72 -16.81 2.14
C GLN A 21 11.98 -15.96 2.06
N VAL A 22 12.08 -14.89 2.85
CA VAL A 22 13.24 -13.99 2.86
C VAL A 22 14.52 -14.71 3.28
N ALA A 23 14.43 -15.67 4.21
CA ALA A 23 15.57 -16.50 4.62
C ALA A 23 16.24 -17.28 3.47
N THR A 24 15.53 -17.52 2.36
CA THR A 24 16.09 -18.19 1.16
C THR A 24 16.81 -17.22 0.21
N PHE A 25 16.66 -15.90 0.38
CA PHE A 25 17.16 -14.91 -0.57
C PHE A 25 18.69 -14.81 -0.61
N PRO A 26 19.44 -14.89 0.52
CA PRO A 26 20.90 -14.89 0.46
C PRO A 26 21.48 -16.00 -0.42
N GLU A 27 20.89 -17.19 -0.37
CA GLU A 27 21.31 -18.32 -1.21
C GLU A 27 20.94 -18.10 -2.69
N LYS A 28 19.74 -17.57 -2.96
CA LYS A 28 19.24 -17.38 -4.33
C LYS A 28 19.79 -16.14 -5.02
N TYR A 29 20.00 -15.07 -4.28
CA TYR A 29 20.28 -13.73 -4.83
C TYR A 29 21.53 -13.08 -4.24
N GLY A 30 22.27 -13.77 -3.34
CA GLY A 30 23.45 -13.27 -2.68
C GLY A 30 23.21 -12.21 -1.59
N ARG A 31 21.96 -11.79 -1.38
CA ARG A 31 21.60 -10.74 -0.40
C ARG A 31 20.13 -10.81 0.02
N VAL A 32 19.80 -10.14 1.11
CA VAL A 32 18.40 -9.91 1.51
C VAL A 32 17.84 -8.66 0.81
N PRO A 33 16.51 -8.55 0.63
CA PRO A 33 15.87 -7.35 0.08
C PRO A 33 16.16 -6.12 0.94
N HIS A 34 16.28 -4.96 0.31
CA HIS A 34 16.53 -3.69 0.96
C HIS A 34 15.43 -2.68 0.66
N LEU A 35 14.70 -2.29 1.69
CA LEU A 35 13.69 -1.24 1.66
C LEU A 35 14.29 0.07 2.21
N VAL A 36 14.18 1.14 1.44
CA VAL A 36 14.49 2.50 1.90
C VAL A 36 13.19 3.27 2.11
N VAL A 37 13.03 3.80 3.31
CA VAL A 37 11.87 4.63 3.69
C VAL A 37 12.35 6.06 3.91
N ILE A 38 11.75 7.01 3.21
CA ILE A 38 12.02 8.45 3.38
C ILE A 38 10.88 9.04 4.21
N LEU A 39 11.23 9.72 5.29
CA LEU A 39 10.30 10.48 6.12
C LEU A 39 10.70 11.96 6.10
N VAL A 40 9.78 12.82 5.69
CA VAL A 40 9.98 14.28 5.65
C VAL A 40 9.17 14.93 6.77
N GLY A 41 9.85 15.70 7.60
CA GLY A 41 9.23 16.36 8.77
C GLY A 41 9.03 15.45 9.98
N GLU A 42 8.24 15.93 10.93
CA GLU A 42 8.12 15.33 12.26
C GLU A 42 6.67 14.96 12.63
N ASP A 43 5.79 14.74 11.64
CA ASP A 43 4.42 14.33 11.92
C ASP A 43 4.39 13.05 12.78
N PRO A 44 3.74 13.06 13.96
CA PRO A 44 3.78 11.93 14.90
C PRO A 44 3.16 10.65 14.34
N ALA A 45 2.11 10.77 13.52
CA ALA A 45 1.46 9.62 12.89
C ALA A 45 2.42 8.96 11.88
N SER A 46 3.03 9.76 11.02
CA SER A 46 4.03 9.31 10.04
C SER A 46 5.22 8.64 10.71
N GLN A 47 5.74 9.23 11.81
CA GLN A 47 6.82 8.62 12.60
C GLN A 47 6.43 7.25 13.17
N SER A 48 5.20 7.13 13.69
CA SER A 48 4.68 5.86 14.22
C SER A 48 4.58 4.80 13.12
N TYR A 49 4.08 5.16 11.93
CA TYR A 49 4.01 4.25 10.77
C TYR A 49 5.40 3.80 10.31
N VAL A 50 6.35 4.71 10.21
CA VAL A 50 7.73 4.38 9.80
C VAL A 50 8.41 3.46 10.81
N LYS A 51 8.27 3.72 12.11
CA LYS A 51 8.76 2.82 13.17
C LYS A 51 8.12 1.44 13.08
N GLY A 52 6.82 1.37 12.82
CA GLY A 52 6.10 0.11 12.61
C GLY A 52 6.61 -0.67 11.40
N LYS A 53 6.89 0.01 10.28
CA LYS A 53 7.45 -0.58 9.07
C LYS A 53 8.87 -1.11 9.33
N ALA A 54 9.73 -0.34 9.99
CA ALA A 54 11.08 -0.77 10.33
C ALA A 54 11.07 -2.04 11.20
N LYS A 55 10.25 -2.07 12.26
CA LYS A 55 10.09 -3.26 13.11
C LYS A 55 9.54 -4.47 12.33
N ALA A 56 8.60 -4.25 11.42
CA ALA A 56 8.07 -5.33 10.59
C ALA A 56 9.13 -5.87 9.62
N SER A 57 9.94 -5.01 9.02
CA SER A 57 11.07 -5.39 8.16
C SER A 57 12.10 -6.25 8.91
N GLU A 58 12.45 -5.85 10.15
CA GLU A 58 13.33 -6.63 11.01
C GLU A 58 12.80 -8.04 11.28
N VAL A 59 11.50 -8.14 11.65
CA VAL A 59 10.85 -9.43 11.92
C VAL A 59 10.89 -10.36 10.70
N VAL A 60 10.75 -9.83 9.49
CA VAL A 60 10.75 -10.65 8.26
C VAL A 60 12.13 -10.82 7.64
N GLY A 61 13.18 -10.19 8.19
CA GLY A 61 14.55 -10.30 7.71
C GLY A 61 14.87 -9.42 6.49
N ILE A 62 14.06 -8.38 6.23
CA ILE A 62 14.31 -7.37 5.19
C ILE A 62 15.20 -6.27 5.76
N ARG A 63 16.29 -5.91 5.05
CA ARG A 63 17.07 -4.73 5.39
C ARG A 63 16.22 -3.47 5.25
N ASN A 64 16.14 -2.66 6.29
CA ASN A 64 15.41 -1.39 6.26
C ASN A 64 16.37 -0.23 6.55
N THR A 65 16.32 0.81 5.72
CA THR A 65 17.00 2.07 5.96
C THR A 65 15.97 3.18 6.01
N THR A 66 15.88 3.90 7.11
CA THR A 66 15.03 5.08 7.24
C THR A 66 15.87 6.34 7.07
N ILE A 67 15.54 7.16 6.09
CA ILE A 67 16.14 8.46 5.82
C ILE A 67 15.21 9.53 6.35
N LEU A 68 15.67 10.28 7.36
CA LEU A 68 14.92 11.41 7.91
C LEU A 68 15.36 12.69 7.20
N LYS A 69 14.42 13.49 6.77
CA LYS A 69 14.64 14.79 6.16
C LYS A 69 13.83 15.87 6.91
N PRO A 70 14.38 17.06 7.05
CA PRO A 70 13.68 18.15 7.71
C PRO A 70 12.46 18.60 6.89
N ALA A 71 11.49 19.23 7.56
CA ALA A 71 10.23 19.66 6.93
C ALA A 71 10.40 20.73 5.85
N ASP A 72 11.51 21.46 5.87
CA ASP A 72 11.87 22.51 4.93
C ASP A 72 12.76 22.05 3.76
N ILE A 73 13.00 20.74 3.63
CA ILE A 73 13.69 20.19 2.43
C ILE A 73 13.00 20.69 1.17
N THR A 74 13.78 21.05 0.17
CA THR A 74 13.20 21.46 -1.12
C THR A 74 12.71 20.25 -1.93
N GLU A 75 11.73 20.48 -2.81
CA GLU A 75 11.27 19.44 -3.75
C GLU A 75 12.45 18.92 -4.60
N GLU A 76 13.33 19.80 -5.06
CA GLU A 76 14.50 19.41 -5.87
C GLU A 76 15.46 18.50 -5.11
N GLU A 77 15.76 18.81 -3.86
CA GLU A 77 16.61 17.94 -3.01
C GLU A 77 15.99 16.57 -2.77
N LEU A 78 14.67 16.50 -2.54
CA LEU A 78 13.96 15.25 -2.37
C LEU A 78 13.96 14.42 -3.66
N LEU A 79 13.68 15.05 -4.81
CA LEU A 79 13.74 14.39 -6.11
C LEU A 79 15.16 13.91 -6.44
N GLY A 80 16.18 14.69 -6.12
CA GLY A 80 17.59 14.31 -6.25
C GLY A 80 17.96 13.09 -5.41
N LEU A 81 17.46 13.00 -4.18
CA LEU A 81 17.63 11.82 -3.32
C LEU A 81 16.95 10.57 -3.93
N ILE A 82 15.72 10.72 -4.43
CA ILE A 82 14.99 9.62 -5.08
C ILE A 82 15.75 9.14 -6.32
N ALA A 83 16.30 10.05 -7.12
CA ALA A 83 17.08 9.68 -8.30
C ALA A 83 18.32 8.85 -7.92
N GLN A 84 19.02 9.22 -6.84
CA GLN A 84 20.15 8.44 -6.32
C GLN A 84 19.72 7.03 -5.89
N LEU A 85 18.62 6.91 -5.15
CA LEU A 85 18.09 5.62 -4.70
C LEU A 85 17.58 4.75 -5.86
N ASN A 86 17.03 5.36 -6.90
CA ASN A 86 16.65 4.66 -8.12
C ASN A 86 17.87 4.03 -8.83
N ALA A 87 19.00 4.73 -8.83
CA ALA A 87 20.24 4.28 -9.47
C ALA A 87 21.03 3.29 -8.60
N ASP A 88 20.72 3.14 -7.32
CA ASP A 88 21.40 2.22 -6.41
C ASP A 88 20.86 0.80 -6.53
N ASP A 89 21.63 -0.11 -7.13
CA ASP A 89 21.27 -1.52 -7.30
C ASP A 89 21.14 -2.28 -5.98
N SER A 90 21.65 -1.74 -4.87
CA SER A 90 21.49 -2.33 -3.55
C SER A 90 20.14 -2.05 -2.91
N VAL A 91 19.32 -1.15 -3.50
CA VAL A 91 17.98 -0.76 -3.05
C VAL A 91 16.93 -1.45 -3.91
N ASP A 92 16.09 -2.27 -3.31
CA ASP A 92 15.02 -3.00 -3.99
C ASP A 92 13.67 -2.28 -3.94
N GLY A 93 13.45 -1.49 -2.90
CA GLY A 93 12.20 -0.76 -2.73
C GLY A 93 12.41 0.61 -2.10
N ILE A 94 11.63 1.58 -2.59
CA ILE A 94 11.62 2.95 -2.10
C ILE A 94 10.19 3.28 -1.65
N LEU A 95 10.08 3.87 -0.47
CA LEU A 95 8.85 4.36 0.10
C LEU A 95 9.04 5.79 0.59
N VAL A 96 8.26 6.72 0.10
CA VAL A 96 8.18 8.07 0.65
C VAL A 96 6.92 8.16 1.49
N GLN A 97 7.08 8.37 2.80
CA GLN A 97 5.95 8.40 3.72
C GLN A 97 5.11 9.66 3.51
N LEU A 98 3.84 9.47 3.13
CA LEU A 98 2.86 10.54 3.02
C LEU A 98 2.16 10.80 4.38
N PRO A 99 1.65 12.03 4.60
CA PRO A 99 1.67 13.18 3.69
C PRO A 99 3.03 13.91 3.70
N LEU A 100 3.31 14.63 2.62
CA LEU A 100 4.46 15.53 2.49
C LEU A 100 4.10 16.96 2.92
N PRO A 101 5.09 17.82 3.23
CA PRO A 101 4.88 19.24 3.42
C PRO A 101 4.24 19.89 2.18
N LYS A 102 3.37 20.88 2.38
CA LYS A 102 2.53 21.50 1.33
C LYS A 102 3.28 22.13 0.14
N HIS A 103 4.55 22.44 0.30
CA HIS A 103 5.38 23.02 -0.77
C HIS A 103 5.97 21.96 -1.70
N ILE A 104 5.79 20.69 -1.40
CA ILE A 104 6.25 19.54 -2.20
C ILE A 104 5.05 18.92 -2.89
N ASP A 105 5.14 18.72 -4.19
CA ASP A 105 4.12 18.06 -4.99
C ASP A 105 4.24 16.52 -4.83
N GLU A 106 3.27 15.93 -4.11
CA GLU A 106 3.24 14.49 -3.85
C GLU A 106 3.19 13.66 -5.14
N ASP A 107 2.45 14.11 -6.16
CA ASP A 107 2.31 13.39 -7.42
C ASP A 107 3.64 13.34 -8.18
N LYS A 108 4.40 14.42 -8.16
CA LYS A 108 5.76 14.44 -8.73
C LYS A 108 6.70 13.51 -7.99
N VAL A 109 6.65 13.50 -6.66
CA VAL A 109 7.50 12.64 -5.83
C VAL A 109 7.18 11.18 -6.09
N ILE A 110 5.90 10.80 -6.14
CA ILE A 110 5.45 9.45 -6.44
C ILE A 110 5.91 9.03 -7.85
N ALA A 111 5.75 9.91 -8.84
CA ALA A 111 6.14 9.64 -10.23
C ALA A 111 7.67 9.57 -10.43
N ALA A 112 8.45 10.16 -9.53
CA ALA A 112 9.92 10.11 -9.59
C ALA A 112 10.51 8.78 -9.09
N ILE A 113 9.77 8.01 -8.28
CA ILE A 113 10.20 6.67 -7.85
C ILE A 113 10.17 5.75 -9.08
N SER A 114 11.21 4.93 -9.28
CA SER A 114 11.15 3.90 -10.34
C SER A 114 9.96 2.97 -10.09
N LYS A 115 9.15 2.68 -11.12
CA LYS A 115 8.00 1.79 -11.00
C LYS A 115 8.36 0.41 -10.43
N ASP A 116 9.59 -0.04 -10.68
CA ASP A 116 10.08 -1.35 -10.24
C ASP A 116 10.58 -1.33 -8.78
N LYS A 117 10.78 -0.13 -8.21
CA LYS A 117 11.12 0.10 -6.79
C LYS A 117 9.95 0.71 -6.00
N ASP A 118 8.82 1.01 -6.64
CA ASP A 118 7.60 1.49 -5.99
C ASP A 118 6.94 0.35 -5.20
N VAL A 119 7.13 0.36 -3.88
CA VAL A 119 6.58 -0.69 -3.00
C VAL A 119 5.16 -0.38 -2.52
N ASP A 120 4.69 0.85 -2.69
CA ASP A 120 3.31 1.24 -2.33
C ASP A 120 2.32 1.03 -3.48
N GLY A 121 2.81 0.89 -4.73
CA GLY A 121 1.97 0.72 -5.91
C GLY A 121 1.23 1.99 -6.32
N PHE A 122 1.79 3.17 -6.00
CA PHE A 122 1.19 4.46 -6.30
C PHE A 122 1.71 5.09 -7.59
N HIS A 123 2.85 4.61 -8.10
CA HIS A 123 3.41 5.10 -9.36
C HIS A 123 2.38 4.97 -10.49
N PRO A 124 2.17 6.01 -11.33
CA PRO A 124 1.15 6.02 -12.39
C PRO A 124 1.17 4.79 -13.30
N LEU A 125 2.37 4.27 -13.62
CA LEU A 125 2.49 3.04 -14.42
C LEU A 125 2.03 1.78 -13.67
N ASN A 126 2.23 1.68 -12.35
CA ASN A 126 1.71 0.58 -11.55
C ASN A 126 0.19 0.67 -11.43
N VAL A 127 -0.36 1.88 -11.25
CA VAL A 127 -1.81 2.11 -11.27
C VAL A 127 -2.42 1.71 -12.61
N ALA A 128 -1.81 2.14 -13.72
CA ALA A 128 -2.26 1.75 -15.06
C ALA A 128 -2.20 0.23 -15.28
N ALA A 129 -1.10 -0.41 -14.88
CA ALA A 129 -0.91 -1.85 -14.99
C ALA A 129 -1.96 -2.62 -14.16
N LEU A 130 -2.30 -2.16 -12.95
CA LEU A 130 -3.38 -2.73 -12.13
C LEU A 130 -4.72 -2.72 -12.88
N TRP A 131 -5.07 -1.61 -13.52
CA TRP A 131 -6.31 -1.52 -14.30
C TRP A 131 -6.30 -2.40 -15.54
N GLN A 132 -5.14 -2.60 -16.17
CA GLN A 132 -4.94 -3.44 -17.35
C GLN A 132 -4.72 -4.92 -17.00
N LYS A 133 -4.75 -5.32 -15.74
CA LYS A 133 -4.44 -6.68 -15.26
C LYS A 133 -3.03 -7.13 -15.64
N GLN A 134 -2.10 -6.19 -15.73
CA GLN A 134 -0.68 -6.48 -15.95
C GLN A 134 0.04 -6.67 -14.62
N PRO A 135 1.18 -7.38 -14.60
CA PRO A 135 2.00 -7.50 -13.40
C PRO A 135 2.40 -6.12 -12.86
N CYS A 136 2.11 -5.86 -11.60
CA CYS A 136 2.41 -4.60 -10.93
C CYS A 136 2.47 -4.76 -9.41
N THR A 137 3.01 -3.76 -8.74
CA THR A 137 2.84 -3.59 -7.29
C THR A 137 1.40 -3.12 -7.02
N VAL A 138 0.72 -3.84 -6.13
CA VAL A 138 -0.65 -3.51 -5.70
C VAL A 138 -0.58 -2.80 -4.35
N PRO A 139 -1.30 -1.67 -4.15
CA PRO A 139 -1.33 -0.97 -2.88
C PRO A 139 -1.64 -1.88 -1.68
N CYS A 140 -0.87 -1.71 -0.60
CA CYS A 140 -0.87 -2.65 0.53
C CYS A 140 -2.22 -2.75 1.24
N THR A 141 -2.89 -1.62 1.50
CA THR A 141 -4.19 -1.61 2.20
C THR A 141 -5.29 -2.31 1.38
N PRO A 142 -5.51 -2.01 0.09
CA PRO A 142 -6.42 -2.77 -0.76
C PRO A 142 -6.11 -4.26 -0.81
N LYS A 143 -4.84 -4.63 -0.98
CA LYS A 143 -4.40 -6.02 -0.98
C LYS A 143 -4.68 -6.71 0.36
N GLY A 144 -4.46 -6.00 1.47
CA GLY A 144 -4.75 -6.48 2.82
C GLY A 144 -6.23 -6.75 3.06
N ILE A 145 -7.13 -5.86 2.59
CA ILE A 145 -8.59 -6.04 2.68
C ILE A 145 -9.00 -7.33 1.97
N ILE A 146 -8.55 -7.53 0.75
CA ILE A 146 -8.83 -8.75 0.00
C ILE A 146 -8.30 -9.98 0.74
N ARG A 147 -7.07 -9.93 1.23
CA ARG A 147 -6.47 -11.06 1.96
C ARG A 147 -7.23 -11.41 3.23
N MET A 148 -7.77 -10.42 3.94
CA MET A 148 -8.61 -10.65 5.12
C MET A 148 -9.90 -11.38 4.77
N LEU A 149 -10.55 -11.02 3.67
CA LEU A 149 -11.77 -11.67 3.20
C LEU A 149 -11.50 -13.12 2.77
N GLU A 150 -10.43 -13.34 2.01
CA GLU A 150 -9.99 -14.67 1.57
C GLU A 150 -9.69 -15.59 2.77
N GLU A 151 -8.94 -15.09 3.77
CA GLU A 151 -8.60 -15.85 5.00
C GLU A 151 -9.85 -16.15 5.85
N ALA A 152 -10.86 -15.29 5.79
CA ALA A 152 -12.14 -15.51 6.47
C ALA A 152 -13.06 -16.49 5.72
N GLY A 153 -12.69 -16.93 4.52
CA GLY A 153 -13.50 -17.78 3.66
C GLY A 153 -14.68 -17.05 3.01
N VAL A 154 -14.60 -15.72 2.85
CA VAL A 154 -15.65 -14.94 2.21
C VAL A 154 -15.54 -15.11 0.70
N GLU A 155 -16.58 -15.64 0.08
CA GLU A 155 -16.69 -15.68 -1.38
C GLU A 155 -16.98 -14.28 -1.94
N ILE A 156 -16.12 -13.81 -2.84
CA ILE A 156 -16.24 -12.47 -3.46
C ILE A 156 -17.00 -12.54 -4.79
N LYS A 157 -16.86 -13.63 -5.53
CA LYS A 157 -17.50 -13.81 -6.84
C LYS A 157 -19.02 -13.69 -6.76
N GLY A 158 -19.57 -12.85 -7.64
CA GLY A 158 -21.01 -12.62 -7.72
C GLY A 158 -21.59 -11.71 -6.64
N LYS A 159 -20.78 -11.27 -5.65
CA LYS A 159 -21.24 -10.40 -4.57
C LYS A 159 -21.35 -8.95 -4.97
N ARG A 160 -22.29 -8.24 -4.32
CA ARG A 160 -22.40 -6.78 -4.40
C ARG A 160 -21.45 -6.16 -3.40
N ALA A 161 -20.35 -5.57 -3.89
CA ALA A 161 -19.37 -4.87 -3.10
C ALA A 161 -19.60 -3.36 -3.20
N VAL A 162 -19.82 -2.71 -2.07
CA VAL A 162 -19.92 -1.25 -1.98
C VAL A 162 -18.65 -0.71 -1.31
N VAL A 163 -18.01 0.25 -1.96
CA VAL A 163 -16.81 0.93 -1.48
C VAL A 163 -17.14 2.39 -1.23
N ILE A 164 -17.06 2.84 0.03
CA ILE A 164 -17.21 4.25 0.40
C ILE A 164 -15.82 4.87 0.43
N GLY A 165 -15.56 5.78 -0.50
CA GLY A 165 -14.27 6.41 -0.74
C GLY A 165 -13.74 6.10 -2.13
N ARG A 166 -13.04 7.10 -2.72
CA ARG A 166 -12.51 7.01 -4.10
C ARG A 166 -11.10 7.54 -4.22
N SER A 167 -10.30 7.40 -3.15
CA SER A 167 -8.88 7.75 -3.19
C SER A 167 -8.12 6.85 -4.14
N GLN A 168 -7.05 7.36 -4.74
CA GLN A 168 -6.16 6.59 -5.60
C GLN A 168 -5.38 5.52 -4.81
N ILE A 169 -5.23 5.71 -3.50
CA ILE A 169 -4.42 4.83 -2.65
C ILE A 169 -5.21 3.68 -2.00
N VAL A 170 -6.53 3.82 -1.80
CA VAL A 170 -7.36 2.77 -1.17
C VAL A 170 -8.64 2.49 -1.95
N GLY A 171 -9.53 3.48 -2.10
CA GLY A 171 -10.89 3.27 -2.60
C GLY A 171 -10.93 2.70 -4.02
N LEU A 172 -10.26 3.34 -4.97
CA LEU A 172 -10.23 2.87 -6.36
C LEU A 172 -9.47 1.54 -6.51
N PRO A 173 -8.29 1.34 -5.91
CA PRO A 173 -7.61 0.05 -6.00
C PRO A 173 -8.40 -1.10 -5.39
N VAL A 174 -9.06 -0.95 -4.24
CA VAL A 174 -9.86 -2.04 -3.67
C VAL A 174 -11.07 -2.35 -4.52
N ALA A 175 -11.73 -1.34 -5.10
CA ALA A 175 -12.82 -1.53 -6.05
C ALA A 175 -12.37 -2.34 -7.28
N LYS A 176 -11.19 -2.02 -7.82
CA LYS A 176 -10.59 -2.78 -8.93
C LYS A 176 -10.29 -4.24 -8.53
N LEU A 177 -9.77 -4.47 -7.34
CA LEU A 177 -9.48 -5.82 -6.86
C LEU A 177 -10.76 -6.66 -6.66
N PHE A 178 -11.87 -6.06 -6.26
CA PHE A 178 -13.18 -6.73 -6.22
C PHE A 178 -13.70 -7.05 -7.62
N LEU A 179 -13.61 -6.09 -8.55
CA LEU A 179 -14.01 -6.30 -9.93
C LEU A 179 -13.24 -7.46 -10.58
N ASP A 180 -11.93 -7.55 -10.31
CA ASP A 180 -11.10 -8.65 -10.82
C ASP A 180 -11.47 -10.03 -10.25
N ARG A 181 -12.12 -10.04 -9.10
CA ARG A 181 -12.69 -11.25 -8.47
C ARG A 181 -14.15 -11.49 -8.82
N ASN A 182 -14.64 -10.83 -9.88
CA ASN A 182 -15.99 -10.96 -10.40
C ASN A 182 -17.11 -10.51 -9.42
N ALA A 183 -16.83 -9.52 -8.56
CA ALA A 183 -17.87 -8.84 -7.81
C ALA A 183 -18.53 -7.76 -8.69
N THR A 184 -19.80 -7.44 -8.39
CA THR A 184 -20.44 -6.20 -8.86
C THR A 184 -20.06 -5.09 -7.89
N VAL A 185 -19.44 -4.00 -8.38
CA VAL A 185 -18.86 -2.97 -7.52
C VAL A 185 -19.56 -1.64 -7.69
N THR A 186 -19.96 -1.06 -6.57
CA THR A 186 -20.46 0.31 -6.48
C THR A 186 -19.49 1.15 -5.65
N ILE A 187 -19.06 2.31 -6.20
CA ILE A 187 -18.19 3.25 -5.49
C ILE A 187 -19.02 4.45 -5.05
N CYS A 188 -19.02 4.71 -3.75
CA CYS A 188 -19.71 5.83 -3.12
C CYS A 188 -18.71 6.89 -2.65
N HIS A 189 -19.19 8.13 -2.59
CA HIS A 189 -18.37 9.28 -2.16
C HIS A 189 -19.25 10.37 -1.55
N SER A 190 -18.67 11.49 -1.12
CA SER A 190 -19.38 12.60 -0.46
C SER A 190 -20.56 13.21 -1.23
N ARG A 191 -20.68 12.93 -2.52
CA ARG A 191 -21.78 13.41 -3.37
C ARG A 191 -22.73 12.29 -3.80
N THR A 192 -22.62 11.10 -3.22
CA THR A 192 -23.54 10.00 -3.47
C THR A 192 -24.91 10.32 -2.87
N ALA A 193 -25.94 10.35 -3.68
CA ALA A 193 -27.31 10.51 -3.20
C ALA A 193 -27.77 9.25 -2.46
N ASP A 194 -28.49 9.43 -1.35
CA ASP A 194 -29.02 8.36 -0.51
C ASP A 194 -28.04 7.21 -0.24
N LEU A 195 -26.87 7.58 0.30
CA LEU A 195 -25.82 6.62 0.68
C LEU A 195 -26.35 5.45 1.53
N PRO A 196 -27.28 5.66 2.50
CA PRO A 196 -27.85 4.56 3.27
C PRO A 196 -28.58 3.52 2.41
N SER A 197 -29.29 3.91 1.36
CA SER A 197 -29.95 2.96 0.46
C SER A 197 -28.93 2.09 -0.27
N VAL A 198 -27.86 2.70 -0.81
CA VAL A 198 -26.81 1.96 -1.53
C VAL A 198 -26.08 0.98 -0.59
N THR A 199 -25.76 1.42 0.63
CA THR A 199 -25.01 0.57 1.58
C THR A 199 -25.82 -0.59 2.12
N ARG A 200 -27.15 -0.47 2.21
CA ARG A 200 -28.03 -1.59 2.60
C ARG A 200 -28.04 -2.75 1.59
N GLU A 201 -27.72 -2.48 0.34
CA GLU A 201 -27.63 -3.54 -0.69
C GLU A 201 -26.30 -4.29 -0.68
N ALA A 202 -25.32 -3.80 0.09
CA ALA A 202 -23.99 -4.39 0.11
C ALA A 202 -23.97 -5.75 0.79
N GLU A 203 -23.39 -6.75 0.12
CA GLU A 203 -22.98 -8.00 0.74
C GLU A 203 -21.54 -7.90 1.27
N ILE A 204 -20.74 -7.03 0.66
CA ILE A 204 -19.40 -6.64 1.12
C ILE A 204 -19.37 -5.12 1.18
N LEU A 205 -19.08 -4.55 2.34
CA LEU A 205 -18.96 -3.10 2.53
C LEU A 205 -17.54 -2.74 2.96
N VAL A 206 -16.91 -1.86 2.20
CA VAL A 206 -15.61 -1.26 2.55
C VAL A 206 -15.78 0.22 2.80
N VAL A 207 -15.32 0.67 3.97
CA VAL A 207 -15.31 2.09 4.33
C VAL A 207 -13.87 2.58 4.26
N ALA A 208 -13.54 3.32 3.20
CA ALA A 208 -12.20 3.84 2.89
C ALA A 208 -12.17 5.37 2.98
N ILE A 209 -12.68 5.88 4.08
CA ILE A 209 -12.68 7.31 4.45
C ILE A 209 -12.07 7.41 5.85
N GLY A 210 -11.12 8.31 6.01
CA GLY A 210 -10.45 8.60 7.28
C GLY A 210 -10.23 10.07 7.44
#